data_fdcc7e58e8393c206972fbe543482e58
#
_entry.id   fdcc7e58e8393c206972fbe543482e58
#
_cell.length_a   1.000
_cell.length_b   1.000
_cell.length_c   1.000
_cell.angle_alpha   90.00
_cell.angle_beta   90.00
_cell.angle_gamma   90.00
#
_symmetry.space_group_name_H-M   'P 1'
#
loop_
_entity.id
_entity.type
_entity.pdbx_description
1 polymer ?
#
loop_
_entity_poly.entity_id
_entity_poly.type
_entity_poly.pdbx_seq_one_letter_code
_entity_poly.pdbx_strand_id
1 'polypeptide(L)'
;MKKAIANWGNYPVMESEEKLFSFDDQLSAIVQQSNHFIPRGNGRCYGDASLAEQTINTLKYDKILSFDTANGIFECQSGLMLDQVLEVIVPKGWFLPVTP
;
A
#
# COMPACT_ATOMS: atom_id res chain seq x y z
N MET A 1 17.23 1.06 -2.60
CA MET A 1 17.32 2.38 -3.23
C MET A 1 16.92 3.44 -2.21
N LYS A 2 17.84 4.36 -1.94
CA LYS A 2 17.56 5.43 -0.98
C LYS A 2 16.84 6.58 -1.65
N LYS A 3 15.83 7.11 -0.98
CA LYS A 3 15.13 8.30 -1.44
C LYS A 3 14.58 9.09 -0.25
N ALA A 4 14.34 10.36 -0.47
CA ALA A 4 13.67 11.21 0.50
C ALA A 4 12.17 10.95 0.43
N ILE A 5 11.55 10.67 1.58
CA ILE A 5 10.12 10.42 1.67
C ILE A 5 9.47 11.34 2.71
N ALA A 6 8.24 11.71 2.45
CA ALA A 6 7.41 12.48 3.37
C ALA A 6 5.96 12.07 3.17
N ASN A 7 5.14 12.32 4.18
CA ASN A 7 3.70 12.06 4.11
C ASN A 7 2.93 13.32 3.72
N TRP A 8 1.62 13.27 3.86
CA TRP A 8 0.78 14.43 3.61
C TRP A 8 1.23 15.60 4.51
N GLY A 9 1.39 16.77 3.93
CA GLY A 9 1.92 17.92 4.65
C GLY A 9 3.43 18.12 4.50
N ASN A 10 4.14 17.16 3.92
CA ASN A 10 5.57 17.22 3.57
C ASN A 10 6.53 17.46 4.74
N TYR A 11 6.12 17.10 5.95
CA TYR A 11 6.96 17.19 7.14
C TYR A 11 6.53 16.13 8.16
N PRO A 12 7.47 15.39 8.75
CA PRO A 12 8.91 15.45 8.49
C PRO A 12 9.30 14.79 7.15
N VAL A 13 10.51 15.08 6.68
CA VAL A 13 11.10 14.42 5.52
C VAL A 13 12.20 13.48 6.03
N MET A 14 12.21 12.25 5.53
CA MET A 14 13.18 11.25 5.96
C MET A 14 13.80 10.56 4.74
N GLU A 15 15.10 10.33 4.79
CA GLU A 15 15.77 9.50 3.80
C GLU A 15 15.55 8.03 4.15
N SER A 16 15.08 7.24 3.20
CA SER A 16 14.71 5.85 3.44
C SER A 16 15.28 4.93 2.37
N GLU A 17 15.74 3.76 2.78
CA GLU A 17 16.02 2.63 1.91
C GLU A 17 14.70 1.98 1.58
N GLU A 18 14.22 2.16 0.35
CA GLU A 18 12.92 1.63 -0.08
C GLU A 18 13.08 0.32 -0.85
N LYS A 19 12.31 -0.68 -0.45
CA LYS A 19 12.19 -1.96 -1.15
C LYS A 19 10.83 -2.06 -1.80
N LEU A 20 10.78 -2.51 -3.04
CA LEU A 20 9.55 -2.74 -3.80
C LEU A 20 9.37 -4.23 -4.04
N PHE A 21 8.13 -4.67 -4.13
CA PHE A 21 7.81 -6.05 -4.46
C PHE A 21 6.48 -6.11 -5.21
N SER A 22 6.30 -7.16 -6.02
CA SER A 22 5.06 -7.43 -6.76
C SER A 22 4.52 -8.83 -6.48
N PHE A 23 5.35 -9.72 -5.96
CA PHE A 23 5.01 -11.13 -5.72
C PHE A 23 5.35 -11.53 -4.29
N ASP A 24 4.60 -12.50 -3.76
CA ASP A 24 4.73 -12.95 -2.38
C ASP A 24 6.13 -13.43 -2.03
N ASP A 25 6.80 -14.15 -2.93
CA ASP A 25 8.14 -14.66 -2.68
C ASP A 25 9.19 -13.56 -2.60
N GLN A 26 9.00 -12.45 -3.33
CA GLN A 26 9.84 -11.27 -3.19
C GLN A 26 9.72 -10.67 -1.80
N LEU A 27 8.50 -10.57 -1.29
CA LEU A 27 8.24 -10.06 0.06
C LEU A 27 8.91 -10.94 1.11
N SER A 28 8.78 -12.25 0.99
CA SER A 28 9.44 -13.19 1.91
C SER A 28 10.95 -13.00 1.94
N ALA A 29 11.56 -12.78 0.78
CA ALA A 29 13.00 -12.55 0.69
C ALA A 29 13.40 -11.24 1.38
N ILE A 30 12.63 -10.17 1.21
CA ILE A 30 12.88 -8.88 1.85
C ILE A 30 12.78 -9.01 3.37
N VAL A 31 11.72 -9.67 3.86
CA VAL A 31 11.48 -9.86 5.28
C VAL A 31 12.63 -10.64 5.96
N GLN A 32 13.21 -11.60 5.25
CA GLN A 32 14.33 -12.39 5.77
C GLN A 32 15.64 -11.61 5.84
N GLN A 33 15.79 -10.56 5.04
CA GLN A 33 17.03 -9.77 5.00
C GLN A 33 17.16 -8.76 6.15
N SER A 34 16.06 -8.32 6.72
CA SER A 34 16.05 -7.31 7.77
C SER A 34 14.79 -7.44 8.60
N ASN A 35 14.90 -7.05 9.87
CA ASN A 35 13.75 -6.98 10.77
C ASN A 35 13.44 -5.54 11.21
N HIS A 36 13.99 -4.53 10.50
CA HIS A 36 13.86 -3.13 10.87
C HIS A 36 13.26 -2.31 9.72
N PHE A 37 12.09 -2.73 9.21
CA PHE A 37 11.41 -1.97 8.18
C PHE A 37 9.92 -1.93 8.46
N ILE A 38 9.23 -0.93 7.89
CA ILE A 38 7.79 -0.79 7.98
C ILE A 38 7.18 -0.73 6.59
N PRO A 39 5.93 -1.17 6.44
CA PRO A 39 5.23 -1.05 5.17
C PRO A 39 4.81 0.39 4.91
N ARG A 40 4.79 0.77 3.64
CA ARG A 40 4.37 2.08 3.20
C ARG A 40 3.57 1.95 1.91
N GLY A 41 2.36 2.53 1.91
CA GLY A 41 1.53 2.62 0.72
C GLY A 41 1.84 3.90 -0.04
N ASN A 42 0.82 4.70 -0.34
CA ASN A 42 0.96 5.91 -1.14
C ASN A 42 1.44 7.14 -0.34
N GLY A 43 1.75 6.97 0.95
CA GLY A 43 2.31 8.06 1.75
C GLY A 43 1.34 9.20 2.04
N ARG A 44 0.06 8.91 2.17
CA ARG A 44 -0.97 9.92 2.45
C ARG A 44 -1.32 10.05 3.93
N CYS A 45 -0.64 9.30 4.80
CA CYS A 45 -0.82 9.42 6.24
C CYS A 45 -0.22 10.71 6.79
N TYR A 46 -0.57 11.03 8.03
CA TYR A 46 -0.10 12.25 8.68
C TYR A 46 1.20 12.03 9.44
N GLY A 47 1.95 13.12 9.61
CA GLY A 47 3.15 13.13 10.47
C GLY A 47 4.21 12.14 10.00
N ASP A 48 4.70 11.36 10.94
CA ASP A 48 5.79 10.40 10.71
C ASP A 48 5.33 8.95 10.54
N ALA A 49 4.04 8.71 10.44
CA ALA A 49 3.51 7.36 10.17
C ALA A 49 4.08 6.84 8.86
N SER A 50 4.44 5.57 8.81
CA SER A 50 5.07 4.91 7.64
C SER A 50 6.38 5.56 7.18
N LEU A 51 7.06 6.29 8.04
CA LEU A 51 8.41 6.81 7.79
C LEU A 51 9.41 6.02 8.62
N ALA A 52 10.45 5.52 7.99
CA ALA A 52 11.53 4.80 8.63
C ALA A 52 12.76 4.81 7.73
N GLU A 53 13.92 4.48 8.30
CA GLU A 53 15.15 4.34 7.51
C GLU A 53 15.03 3.23 6.46
N GLN A 54 14.20 2.23 6.74
CA GLN A 54 13.90 1.14 5.80
C GLN A 54 12.39 1.00 5.65
N THR A 55 11.90 1.03 4.41
CA THR A 55 10.48 0.88 4.11
C THR A 55 10.26 -0.18 3.03
N ILE A 56 9.11 -0.85 3.12
CA ILE A 56 8.63 -1.74 2.07
C ILE A 56 7.47 -1.03 1.39
N ASN A 57 7.65 -0.67 0.12
CA ASN A 57 6.61 -0.02 -0.67
C ASN A 57 5.67 -1.08 -1.23
N THR A 58 4.36 -0.94 -0.96
CA THR A 58 3.35 -1.92 -1.35
C THR A 58 2.66 -1.60 -2.67
N LEU A 59 2.93 -0.46 -3.29
CA LEU A 59 2.15 0.02 -4.43
C LEU A 59 2.18 -0.90 -5.66
N LYS A 60 3.21 -1.72 -5.81
CA LYS A 60 3.30 -2.70 -6.90
C LYS A 60 2.65 -4.04 -6.56
N TYR A 61 2.24 -4.23 -5.31
CA TYR A 61 1.51 -5.42 -4.85
C TYR A 61 0.02 -5.08 -4.87
N ASP A 62 -0.54 -4.96 -6.07
CA ASP A 62 -1.80 -4.27 -6.31
C ASP A 62 -2.79 -5.06 -7.16
N LYS A 63 -2.73 -6.39 -7.15
CA LYS A 63 -3.64 -7.20 -7.96
C LYS A 63 -5.01 -7.32 -7.31
N ILE A 64 -6.04 -7.26 -8.15
CA ILE A 64 -7.39 -7.62 -7.77
C ILE A 64 -7.52 -9.13 -7.93
N LEU A 65 -7.93 -9.82 -6.86
CA LEU A 65 -8.01 -11.27 -6.85
C LEU A 65 -9.41 -11.78 -7.15
N SER A 66 -10.44 -11.15 -6.58
CA SER A 66 -11.82 -11.53 -6.85
C SER A 66 -12.79 -10.45 -6.41
N PHE A 67 -13.98 -10.45 -6.99
CA PHE A 67 -15.08 -9.59 -6.58
C PHE A 67 -16.39 -10.37 -6.67
N ASP A 68 -16.95 -10.73 -5.50
CA ASP A 68 -18.27 -11.34 -5.40
C ASP A 68 -19.33 -10.24 -5.40
N THR A 69 -19.92 -9.98 -6.57
CA THR A 69 -20.90 -8.90 -6.74
C THR A 69 -22.23 -9.19 -6.08
N ALA A 70 -22.55 -10.46 -5.78
CA ALA A 70 -23.79 -10.81 -5.10
C ALA A 70 -23.73 -10.49 -3.60
N ASN A 71 -22.60 -10.71 -2.97
CA ASN A 71 -22.41 -10.54 -1.54
C ASN A 71 -21.59 -9.30 -1.17
N GLY A 72 -21.02 -8.59 -2.15
CA GLY A 72 -20.23 -7.41 -1.91
C GLY A 72 -18.87 -7.71 -1.27
N ILE A 73 -18.23 -8.83 -1.63
CA ILE A 73 -16.92 -9.22 -1.09
C ILE A 73 -15.87 -8.97 -2.15
N PHE A 74 -14.92 -8.10 -1.82
CA PHE A 74 -13.82 -7.73 -2.72
C PHE A 74 -12.49 -8.18 -2.10
N GLU A 75 -11.73 -8.97 -2.84
CA GLU A 75 -10.44 -9.47 -2.39
C GLU A 75 -9.34 -8.92 -3.29
N CYS A 76 -8.34 -8.32 -2.68
CA CYS A 76 -7.22 -7.73 -3.41
C CYS A 76 -5.94 -7.77 -2.58
N GLN A 77 -4.83 -7.51 -3.23
CA GLN A 77 -3.55 -7.33 -2.57
C GLN A 77 -3.49 -5.95 -1.89
N SER A 78 -2.67 -5.84 -0.86
CA SER A 78 -2.67 -4.71 0.07
C SER A 78 -2.20 -3.38 -0.52
N GLY A 79 -1.57 -3.39 -1.68
CA GLY A 79 -1.09 -2.18 -2.34
C GLY A 79 -2.09 -1.51 -3.26
N LEU A 80 -3.28 -2.11 -3.44
CA LEU A 80 -4.32 -1.50 -4.26
C LEU A 80 -4.89 -0.27 -3.55
N MET A 81 -4.97 0.85 -4.25
CA MET A 81 -5.51 2.08 -3.67
C MET A 81 -7.04 2.09 -3.71
N LEU A 82 -7.67 2.82 -2.78
CA LEU A 82 -9.13 2.87 -2.67
C LEU A 82 -9.80 3.43 -3.92
N ASP A 83 -9.21 4.40 -4.60
CA ASP A 83 -9.76 4.91 -5.84
C ASP A 83 -9.79 3.83 -6.94
N GLN A 84 -8.81 2.95 -6.96
CA GLN A 84 -8.78 1.80 -7.87
C GLN A 84 -9.88 0.79 -7.54
N VAL A 85 -10.14 0.57 -6.23
CA VAL A 85 -11.27 -0.26 -5.79
C VAL A 85 -12.58 0.34 -6.29
N LEU A 86 -12.78 1.63 -6.08
CA LEU A 86 -14.00 2.32 -6.48
C LEU A 86 -14.25 2.25 -7.99
N GLU A 87 -13.22 2.35 -8.81
CA GLU A 87 -13.33 2.21 -10.26
C GLU A 87 -13.95 0.87 -10.68
N VAL A 88 -13.71 -0.17 -9.89
CA VAL A 88 -14.24 -1.52 -10.17
C VAL A 88 -15.63 -1.71 -9.58
N ILE A 89 -15.86 -1.31 -8.33
CA ILE A 89 -17.08 -1.67 -7.60
C ILE A 89 -18.26 -0.73 -7.88
N VAL A 90 -18.02 0.55 -8.12
CA VAL A 90 -19.11 1.52 -8.34
C VAL A 90 -19.95 1.18 -9.57
N PRO A 91 -19.35 0.85 -10.74
CA PRO A 91 -20.15 0.44 -11.89
C PRO A 91 -20.98 -0.83 -11.66
N LYS A 92 -20.64 -1.63 -10.65
CA LYS A 92 -21.34 -2.85 -10.26
C LYS A 92 -22.40 -2.63 -9.18
N GLY A 93 -22.63 -1.37 -8.79
CA GLY A 93 -23.66 -1.02 -7.82
C GLY A 93 -23.20 -1.07 -6.36
N TRP A 94 -21.90 -1.10 -6.09
CA TRP A 94 -21.35 -1.16 -4.73
C TRP A 94 -20.55 0.10 -4.39
N PHE A 95 -20.49 0.41 -3.11
CA PHE A 95 -19.69 1.51 -2.60
C PHE A 95 -19.11 1.13 -1.22
N LEU A 96 -18.05 1.80 -0.83
CA LEU A 96 -17.44 1.59 0.48
C LEU A 96 -18.26 2.33 1.55
N PRO A 97 -18.50 1.71 2.72
CA PRO A 97 -19.26 2.37 3.79
C PRO A 97 -18.55 3.61 4.36
N VAL A 98 -17.20 3.61 4.34
CA VAL A 98 -16.37 4.74 4.77
C VAL A 98 -15.21 4.89 3.81
N THR A 99 -14.95 6.14 3.38
CA THR A 99 -13.77 6.45 2.58
C THR A 99 -12.92 7.47 3.34
N PRO A 100 -11.65 7.15 3.65
CA PRO A 100 -10.77 8.11 4.32
C PRO A 100 -10.34 9.26 3.43
#